data_4f5d8643907154423346248d748eb85d
#
_entry.id   4f5d8643907154423346248d748eb85d
#
_cell.length_a   1.000
_cell.length_b   1.000
_cell.length_c   1.000
_cell.angle_alpha   90.00
_cell.angle_beta   90.00
_cell.angle_gamma   90.00
#
_symmetry.space_group_name_H-M   'P 1'
#
loop_
_entity.id
_entity.type
_entity.pdbx_description
1 polymer ?
#
loop_
_entity_poly.entity_id
_entity_poly.type
_entity_poly.pdbx_seq_one_letter_code
_entity_poly.pdbx_strand_id
1 'polypeptide(L)'
;LWPEMYLLDEGKALGKTLTGYRDTYFVPDKRNATTIFSWKPKDGAEELIYEKIGKLCISMNAADYLQLPDRLFLRREFELTPEAMELYKTLERDTLLPFADGDIDAPTAAVLTNKLLQAAGGAAYDENGNVKVLHDCKLEALDQLIEEANGQPVLVFYAFRHERDRIMERYPEAVDIKDDGAVVRWNEGKIPIMLAHPASAGHGLNLQAGGHIAIWYGLPTSLELYQQANKRLHRPGQKKTVLIHHILMKDTYDYRVLDDILAPKEVRQNACLEALKARIKEVSK
;
A
#
# COMPACT_ATOMS: atom_id res chain seq x y z
N LEU A 1 12.45 18.41 0.91
CA LEU A 1 13.47 18.89 -0.04
C LEU A 1 14.26 20.10 0.49
N TRP A 2 13.63 21.25 0.91
CA TRP A 2 14.39 22.41 1.36
C TRP A 2 15.27 22.14 2.60
N PRO A 3 14.81 21.44 3.66
CA PRO A 3 15.66 21.16 4.81
C PRO A 3 16.88 20.29 4.47
N GLU A 4 16.71 19.30 3.63
CA GLU A 4 17.80 18.41 3.18
C GLU A 4 18.83 19.21 2.37
N MET A 5 18.38 20.06 1.45
CA MET A 5 19.26 20.90 0.66
C MET A 5 19.99 21.94 1.50
N TYR A 6 19.30 22.52 2.50
CA TYR A 6 19.93 23.46 3.41
C TYR A 6 21.07 22.84 4.23
N LEU A 7 20.92 21.58 4.65
CA LEU A 7 21.96 20.81 5.34
C LEU A 7 23.18 20.54 4.44
N LEU A 8 22.99 20.43 3.12
CA LEU A 8 24.06 20.15 2.17
C LEU A 8 24.84 21.40 1.76
N ASP A 9 24.18 22.55 1.61
CA ASP A 9 24.77 23.74 1.00
C ASP A 9 24.57 25.05 1.75
N GLU A 10 24.00 24.98 2.97
CA GLU A 10 23.70 26.16 3.83
C GLU A 10 22.77 27.17 3.13
N GLY A 11 21.88 26.68 2.27
CA GLY A 11 20.87 27.46 1.57
C GLY A 11 21.38 28.22 0.35
N LYS A 12 22.52 27.82 -0.24
CA LYS A 12 23.06 28.49 -1.44
C LYS A 12 22.17 28.25 -2.66
N ALA A 13 21.63 27.03 -2.85
CA ALA A 13 20.80 26.69 -4.01
C ALA A 13 19.35 27.17 -3.86
N LEU A 14 18.69 26.88 -2.74
CA LEU A 14 17.25 27.10 -2.57
C LEU A 14 16.87 28.25 -1.62
N GLY A 15 17.85 29.00 -1.14
CA GLY A 15 17.63 30.12 -0.22
C GLY A 15 17.80 29.74 1.25
N LYS A 16 18.15 30.76 2.05
CA LYS A 16 18.54 30.62 3.47
C LYS A 16 17.38 30.40 4.44
N THR A 17 16.14 30.63 4.00
CA THR A 17 14.96 30.50 4.86
C THR A 17 13.85 29.72 4.18
N LEU A 18 13.09 28.92 4.95
CA LEU A 18 11.95 28.19 4.46
C LEU A 18 10.85 29.13 3.92
N THR A 19 10.66 30.26 4.54
CA THR A 19 9.71 31.30 4.08
C THR A 19 10.11 31.79 2.70
N GLY A 20 11.37 32.22 2.53
CA GLY A 20 11.88 32.67 1.23
C GLY A 20 11.79 31.61 0.13
N TYR A 21 12.06 30.34 0.47
CA TYR A 21 11.86 29.21 -0.42
C TYR A 21 10.40 29.07 -0.84
N ARG A 22 9.46 29.12 0.11
CA ARG A 22 8.03 29.05 -0.17
C ARG A 22 7.54 30.22 -1.01
N ASP A 23 7.93 31.44 -0.66
CA ASP A 23 7.54 32.64 -1.40
C ASP A 23 8.08 32.66 -2.83
N THR A 24 9.25 32.07 -3.04
CA THR A 24 9.87 32.00 -4.38
C THR A 24 9.17 30.99 -5.29
N TYR A 25 8.92 29.78 -4.79
CA TYR A 25 8.53 28.64 -5.63
C TYR A 25 7.08 28.20 -5.47
N PHE A 26 6.35 28.70 -4.45
CA PHE A 26 5.01 28.20 -4.15
C PHE A 26 4.01 29.33 -3.98
N VAL A 27 2.73 28.99 -4.11
CA VAL A 27 1.59 29.82 -3.74
C VAL A 27 0.76 29.11 -2.67
N PRO A 28 0.11 29.85 -1.74
CA PRO A 28 -0.84 29.26 -0.81
C PRO A 28 -1.98 28.58 -1.57
N ASP A 29 -2.29 27.31 -1.23
CA ASP A 29 -3.37 26.54 -1.81
C ASP A 29 -4.59 26.53 -0.88
N LYS A 30 -4.47 25.88 0.30
CA LYS A 30 -5.54 25.90 1.31
C LYS A 30 -5.13 26.80 2.48
N ARG A 31 -5.96 27.79 2.78
CA ARG A 31 -5.71 28.74 3.87
C ARG A 31 -7.00 29.18 4.55
N ASN A 32 -6.90 29.58 5.82
CA ASN A 32 -7.90 30.42 6.49
C ASN A 32 -7.34 31.85 6.66
N ALA A 33 -8.01 32.69 7.44
CA ALA A 33 -7.60 34.07 7.65
C ALA A 33 -6.19 34.23 8.27
N THR A 34 -5.71 33.22 9.01
CA THR A 34 -4.46 33.31 9.81
C THR A 34 -3.43 32.24 9.45
N THR A 35 -3.81 31.13 8.81
CA THR A 35 -2.93 29.96 8.62
C THR A 35 -3.03 29.40 7.21
N ILE A 36 -1.88 29.09 6.61
CA ILE A 36 -1.78 28.36 5.33
C ILE A 36 -1.56 26.89 5.65
N PHE A 37 -2.49 26.04 5.21
CA PHE A 37 -2.45 24.58 5.46
C PHE A 37 -1.71 23.83 4.36
N SER A 38 -1.75 24.31 3.10
CA SER A 38 -1.06 23.67 1.98
C SER A 38 -0.51 24.70 0.99
N TRP A 39 0.52 24.29 0.26
CA TRP A 39 1.20 25.10 -0.74
C TRP A 39 1.20 24.36 -2.07
N LYS A 40 0.98 25.08 -3.17
CA LYS A 40 1.05 24.57 -4.54
C LYS A 40 2.26 25.17 -5.25
N PRO A 41 3.04 24.41 -6.04
CA PRO A 41 4.10 24.96 -6.87
C PRO A 41 3.57 26.03 -7.81
N LYS A 42 4.34 27.09 -8.04
CA LYS A 42 4.12 28.03 -9.14
C LYS A 42 4.44 27.35 -10.46
N ASP A 43 3.86 27.86 -11.56
CA ASP A 43 4.16 27.36 -12.88
C ASP A 43 5.68 27.49 -13.18
N GLY A 44 6.30 26.37 -13.62
CA GLY A 44 7.74 26.30 -13.87
C GLY A 44 8.64 26.26 -12.63
N ALA A 45 8.07 26.22 -11.42
CA ALA A 45 8.86 26.21 -10.19
C ALA A 45 9.62 24.89 -9.98
N GLU A 46 9.04 23.78 -10.41
CA GLU A 46 9.68 22.48 -10.28
C GLU A 46 10.94 22.39 -11.13
N GLU A 47 10.88 22.84 -12.38
CA GLU A 47 12.02 22.89 -13.29
C GLU A 47 13.14 23.78 -12.75
N LEU A 48 12.80 24.95 -12.22
CA LEU A 48 13.78 25.86 -11.60
C LEU A 48 14.43 25.27 -10.35
N ILE A 49 13.68 24.54 -9.54
CA ILE A 49 14.22 23.81 -8.39
C ILE A 49 15.17 22.73 -8.86
N TYR A 50 14.77 21.90 -9.84
CA TYR A 50 15.60 20.83 -10.37
C TYR A 50 16.87 21.33 -11.03
N GLU A 51 16.83 22.43 -11.76
CA GLU A 51 18.01 23.08 -12.34
C GLU A 51 19.02 23.47 -11.26
N LYS A 52 18.53 24.08 -10.16
CA LYS A 52 19.42 24.54 -9.07
C LYS A 52 20.01 23.41 -8.26
N ILE A 53 19.24 22.36 -7.97
CA ILE A 53 19.74 21.23 -7.19
C ILE A 53 20.52 20.21 -8.04
N GLY A 54 20.33 20.21 -9.36
CA GLY A 54 21.00 19.26 -10.27
C GLY A 54 22.53 19.34 -10.25
N LYS A 55 23.10 20.44 -9.74
CA LYS A 55 24.55 20.59 -9.53
C LYS A 55 25.05 19.93 -8.24
N LEU A 56 24.14 19.68 -7.29
CA LEU A 56 24.43 19.14 -5.96
C LEU A 56 23.89 17.72 -5.78
N CYS A 57 22.89 17.36 -6.54
CA CYS A 57 22.19 16.07 -6.43
C CYS A 57 22.22 15.35 -7.77
N ILE A 58 22.47 14.06 -7.71
CA ILE A 58 22.28 13.15 -8.85
C ILE A 58 21.01 12.38 -8.61
N SER A 59 20.03 12.50 -9.53
CA SER A 59 18.88 11.62 -9.55
C SER A 59 19.23 10.38 -10.37
N MET A 60 19.19 9.23 -9.72
CA MET A 60 19.44 7.95 -10.37
C MET A 60 18.19 7.09 -10.32
N ASN A 61 17.70 6.68 -11.49
CA ASN A 61 16.68 5.65 -11.56
C ASN A 61 17.38 4.29 -11.44
N ALA A 62 16.92 3.44 -10.52
CA ALA A 62 17.48 2.11 -10.32
C ALA A 62 17.48 1.27 -11.60
N ALA A 63 16.50 1.46 -12.48
CA ALA A 63 16.40 0.76 -13.76
C ALA A 63 17.55 1.10 -14.73
N ASP A 64 18.12 2.30 -14.62
CA ASP A 64 19.16 2.77 -15.54
C ASP A 64 20.56 2.30 -15.15
N TYR A 65 20.76 1.97 -13.88
CA TYR A 65 22.11 1.67 -13.31
C TYR A 65 22.21 0.28 -12.71
N LEU A 66 21.10 -0.40 -12.44
CA LEU A 66 21.11 -1.71 -11.79
C LEU A 66 20.54 -2.74 -12.76
N GLN A 67 21.30 -3.82 -12.98
CA GLN A 67 20.79 -5.00 -13.67
C GLN A 67 19.86 -5.76 -12.71
N LEU A 68 18.61 -5.30 -12.60
CA LEU A 68 17.57 -5.98 -11.84
C LEU A 68 16.83 -6.95 -12.77
N PRO A 69 16.44 -8.14 -12.30
CA PRO A 69 15.55 -9.00 -13.05
C PRO A 69 14.18 -8.34 -13.24
N ASP A 70 13.39 -8.85 -14.16
CA ASP A 70 12.04 -8.36 -14.39
C ASP A 70 11.18 -8.46 -13.14
N ARG A 71 10.18 -7.59 -13.06
CA ARG A 71 9.16 -7.59 -12.02
C ARG A 71 7.79 -7.60 -12.67
N LEU A 72 7.02 -8.64 -12.38
CA LEU A 72 5.69 -8.84 -12.94
C LEU A 72 4.62 -8.64 -11.86
N PHE A 73 3.68 -7.76 -12.14
CA PHE A 73 2.49 -7.55 -11.34
C PHE A 73 1.33 -8.36 -11.90
N LEU A 74 0.82 -9.29 -11.09
CA LEU A 74 -0.18 -10.27 -11.48
C LEU A 74 -1.47 -10.02 -10.69
N ARG A 75 -2.53 -9.63 -11.39
CA ARG A 75 -3.87 -9.54 -10.81
C ARG A 75 -4.45 -10.96 -10.77
N ARG A 76 -4.80 -11.40 -9.58
CA ARG A 76 -5.41 -12.71 -9.35
C ARG A 76 -6.81 -12.48 -8.84
N GLU A 77 -7.77 -12.68 -9.75
CA GLU A 77 -9.17 -12.37 -9.55
C GLU A 77 -9.93 -13.62 -9.11
N PHE A 78 -10.62 -13.51 -7.98
CA PHE A 78 -11.42 -14.58 -7.38
C PHE A 78 -12.83 -14.06 -7.09
N GLU A 79 -13.77 -14.97 -7.01
CA GLU A 79 -15.17 -14.64 -6.70
C GLU A 79 -15.50 -15.01 -5.26
N LEU A 80 -16.32 -14.20 -4.62
CA LEU A 80 -16.96 -14.57 -3.36
C LEU A 80 -18.06 -15.61 -3.67
N THR A 81 -18.31 -16.54 -2.73
CA THR A 81 -19.52 -17.35 -2.83
C THR A 81 -20.77 -16.45 -2.80
N PRO A 82 -21.93 -16.90 -3.33
CA PRO A 82 -23.16 -16.08 -3.28
C PRO A 82 -23.50 -15.61 -1.87
N GLU A 83 -23.35 -16.46 -0.85
CA GLU A 83 -23.60 -16.15 0.55
C GLU A 83 -22.61 -15.11 1.08
N ALA A 84 -21.32 -15.26 0.77
CA ALA A 84 -20.28 -14.31 1.16
C ALA A 84 -20.48 -12.94 0.48
N MET A 85 -20.92 -12.93 -0.79
CA MET A 85 -21.22 -11.69 -1.52
C MET A 85 -22.42 -10.97 -0.92
N GLU A 86 -23.47 -11.71 -0.51
CA GLU A 86 -24.65 -11.12 0.16
C GLU A 86 -24.24 -10.47 1.49
N LEU A 87 -23.43 -11.16 2.29
CA LEU A 87 -22.88 -10.61 3.54
C LEU A 87 -22.03 -9.35 3.29
N TYR A 88 -21.15 -9.42 2.28
CA TYR A 88 -20.31 -8.27 1.91
C TYR A 88 -21.16 -7.07 1.49
N LYS A 89 -22.12 -7.25 0.58
CA LYS A 89 -23.00 -6.16 0.10
C LYS A 89 -23.87 -5.57 1.21
N THR A 90 -24.34 -6.40 2.13
CA THR A 90 -25.08 -5.93 3.30
C THR A 90 -24.20 -5.04 4.17
N LEU A 91 -22.98 -5.49 4.51
CA LEU A 91 -22.03 -4.72 5.30
C LEU A 91 -21.61 -3.44 4.58
N GLU A 92 -21.36 -3.50 3.28
CA GLU A 92 -21.02 -2.33 2.46
C GLU A 92 -22.13 -1.28 2.50
N ARG A 93 -23.38 -1.71 2.24
CA ARG A 93 -24.55 -0.83 2.28
C ARG A 93 -24.71 -0.20 3.67
N ASP A 94 -24.70 -0.99 4.73
CA ASP A 94 -24.89 -0.51 6.10
C ASP A 94 -23.74 0.42 6.55
N THR A 95 -22.56 0.24 5.99
CA THR A 95 -21.38 1.10 6.24
C THR A 95 -21.46 2.42 5.48
N LEU A 96 -21.97 2.45 4.25
CA LEU A 96 -21.90 3.59 3.36
C LEU A 96 -23.20 4.44 3.34
N LEU A 97 -24.38 3.82 3.48
CA LEU A 97 -25.68 4.53 3.42
C LEU A 97 -25.80 5.72 4.38
N PRO A 98 -25.31 5.66 5.64
CA PRO A 98 -25.39 6.81 6.55
C PRO A 98 -24.70 8.08 6.03
N PHE A 99 -23.87 7.96 5.00
CA PHE A 99 -23.10 9.06 4.40
C PHE A 99 -23.58 9.45 2.99
N ALA A 100 -24.73 8.92 2.54
CA ALA A 100 -25.24 9.14 1.18
C ALA A 100 -25.48 10.62 0.86
N ASP A 101 -25.98 11.40 1.83
CA ASP A 101 -26.36 12.80 1.66
C ASP A 101 -25.38 13.79 2.31
N GLY A 102 -24.24 13.31 2.84
CA GLY A 102 -23.29 14.12 3.61
C GLY A 102 -21.92 14.30 2.97
N ASP A 103 -21.24 15.35 3.39
CA ASP A 103 -19.80 15.49 3.14
C ASP A 103 -19.02 14.58 4.08
N ILE A 104 -18.13 13.77 3.48
CA ILE A 104 -17.24 12.87 4.22
C ILE A 104 -15.86 13.52 4.31
N ASP A 105 -15.34 13.65 5.52
CA ASP A 105 -13.97 14.06 5.74
C ASP A 105 -12.98 12.89 5.52
N ALA A 106 -11.69 13.21 5.36
CA ALA A 106 -10.68 12.21 5.07
C ALA A 106 -10.49 11.15 6.19
N PRO A 107 -10.52 11.49 7.50
CA PRO A 107 -10.50 10.50 8.58
C PRO A 107 -11.65 9.49 8.50
N THR A 108 -12.88 9.97 8.31
CA THR A 108 -14.06 9.09 8.17
C THR A 108 -13.94 8.19 6.95
N ALA A 109 -13.50 8.74 5.81
CA ALA A 109 -13.26 7.96 4.59
C ALA A 109 -12.25 6.82 4.81
N ALA A 110 -11.17 7.07 5.56
CA ALA A 110 -10.18 6.05 5.87
C ALA A 110 -10.76 4.92 6.74
N VAL A 111 -11.60 5.24 7.72
CA VAL A 111 -12.28 4.24 8.57
C VAL A 111 -13.22 3.37 7.73
N LEU A 112 -14.05 3.98 6.88
CA LEU A 112 -14.97 3.25 6.00
C LEU A 112 -14.22 2.35 5.01
N THR A 113 -13.17 2.86 4.38
CA THR A 113 -12.31 2.08 3.49
C THR A 113 -11.72 0.86 4.19
N ASN A 114 -11.17 1.04 5.39
CA ASN A 114 -10.61 -0.08 6.16
C ASN A 114 -11.68 -1.14 6.50
N LYS A 115 -12.91 -0.72 6.81
CA LYS A 115 -14.01 -1.65 7.08
C LYS A 115 -14.35 -2.51 5.87
N LEU A 116 -14.41 -1.89 4.68
CA LEU A 116 -14.69 -2.60 3.42
C LEU A 116 -13.57 -3.56 3.04
N LEU A 117 -12.31 -3.16 3.24
CA LEU A 117 -11.15 -4.03 3.00
C LEU A 117 -11.11 -5.21 3.96
N GLN A 118 -11.45 -5.02 5.24
CA GLN A 118 -11.57 -6.10 6.20
C GLN A 118 -12.63 -7.11 5.74
N ALA A 119 -13.80 -6.63 5.34
CA ALA A 119 -14.87 -7.51 4.85
C ALA A 119 -14.48 -8.28 3.58
N ALA A 120 -13.79 -7.64 2.62
CA ALA A 120 -13.25 -8.32 1.44
C ALA A 120 -12.18 -9.37 1.83
N GLY A 121 -11.42 -9.15 2.91
CA GLY A 121 -10.48 -10.10 3.51
C GLY A 121 -11.11 -11.28 4.23
N GLY A 122 -12.44 -11.27 4.42
CA GLY A 122 -13.22 -12.35 5.02
C GLY A 122 -13.44 -12.26 6.52
N ALA A 123 -13.06 -11.16 7.18
CA ALA A 123 -13.41 -10.90 8.58
C ALA A 123 -13.38 -9.39 8.86
N ALA A 124 -14.12 -8.94 9.86
CA ALA A 124 -14.13 -7.55 10.28
C ALA A 124 -14.14 -7.46 11.81
N TYR A 125 -13.61 -6.33 12.35
CA TYR A 125 -13.74 -6.03 13.77
C TYR A 125 -15.13 -5.46 14.07
N ASP A 126 -15.76 -5.95 15.15
CA ASP A 126 -16.96 -5.36 15.72
C ASP A 126 -16.63 -4.06 16.51
N GLU A 127 -17.64 -3.44 17.12
CA GLU A 127 -17.49 -2.23 17.93
C GLU A 127 -16.64 -2.43 19.19
N ASN A 128 -16.53 -3.68 19.68
CA ASN A 128 -15.73 -4.04 20.82
C ASN A 128 -14.31 -4.50 20.45
N GLY A 129 -13.98 -4.51 19.16
CA GLY A 129 -12.69 -4.97 18.65
C GLY A 129 -12.56 -6.49 18.48
N ASN A 130 -13.66 -7.26 18.65
CA ASN A 130 -13.65 -8.69 18.40
C ASN A 130 -13.70 -8.96 16.90
N VAL A 131 -13.06 -10.05 16.49
CA VAL A 131 -13.04 -10.48 15.08
C VAL A 131 -14.31 -11.29 14.79
N LYS A 132 -15.08 -10.80 13.80
CA LYS A 132 -16.21 -11.53 13.22
C LYS A 132 -15.80 -12.09 11.87
N VAL A 133 -15.70 -13.40 11.75
CA VAL A 133 -15.44 -14.10 10.48
C VAL A 133 -16.68 -14.03 9.61
N LEU A 134 -16.50 -13.68 8.34
CA LEU A 134 -17.55 -13.54 7.34
C LEU A 134 -17.49 -14.66 6.29
N HIS A 135 -16.27 -14.98 5.81
CA HIS A 135 -16.02 -16.02 4.81
C HIS A 135 -14.53 -16.37 4.74
N ASP A 136 -14.21 -17.50 4.08
CA ASP A 136 -12.85 -17.98 3.86
C ASP A 136 -12.37 -17.87 2.39
N CYS A 137 -13.19 -17.31 1.49
CA CYS A 137 -12.90 -17.27 0.06
C CYS A 137 -11.51 -16.70 -0.28
N LYS A 138 -11.05 -15.69 0.48
CA LYS A 138 -9.72 -15.10 0.26
C LYS A 138 -8.58 -15.99 0.78
N LEU A 139 -8.82 -16.79 1.82
CA LEU A 139 -7.89 -17.84 2.26
C LEU A 139 -7.80 -18.97 1.23
N GLU A 140 -8.92 -19.39 0.67
CA GLU A 140 -8.95 -20.40 -0.42
C GLU A 140 -8.23 -19.90 -1.67
N ALA A 141 -8.33 -18.59 -1.98
CA ALA A 141 -7.54 -17.96 -3.02
C ALA A 141 -6.03 -17.99 -2.71
N LEU A 142 -5.66 -17.82 -1.45
CA LEU A 142 -4.25 -17.94 -1.01
C LEU A 142 -3.76 -19.38 -1.14
N ASP A 143 -4.59 -20.39 -0.80
CA ASP A 143 -4.25 -21.82 -0.99
C ASP A 143 -3.83 -22.10 -2.42
N GLN A 144 -4.62 -21.63 -3.41
CA GLN A 144 -4.31 -21.81 -4.82
C GLN A 144 -2.97 -21.20 -5.22
N LEU A 145 -2.66 -19.99 -4.74
CA LEU A 145 -1.40 -19.33 -5.06
C LEU A 145 -0.19 -20.00 -4.39
N ILE A 146 -0.35 -20.54 -3.20
CA ILE A 146 0.71 -21.28 -2.50
C ILE A 146 0.96 -22.62 -3.22
N GLU A 147 -0.10 -23.30 -3.65
CA GLU A 147 0.03 -24.52 -4.46
C GLU A 147 0.74 -24.24 -5.80
N GLU A 148 0.35 -23.17 -6.51
CA GLU A 148 1.01 -22.72 -7.75
C GLU A 148 2.49 -22.35 -7.53
N ALA A 149 2.88 -21.87 -6.35
CA ALA A 149 4.27 -21.60 -6.02
C ALA A 149 5.14 -22.87 -5.97
N ASN A 150 4.50 -24.05 -5.90
CA ASN A 150 5.13 -25.36 -6.03
C ASN A 150 6.35 -25.54 -5.11
N GLY A 151 6.18 -25.25 -3.83
CA GLY A 151 7.21 -25.37 -2.80
C GLY A 151 8.26 -24.26 -2.80
N GLN A 152 8.14 -23.23 -3.66
CA GLN A 152 9.00 -22.06 -3.59
C GLN A 152 8.57 -21.15 -2.43
N PRO A 153 9.52 -20.52 -1.72
CA PRO A 153 9.20 -19.60 -0.64
C PRO A 153 8.33 -18.42 -1.10
N VAL A 154 7.28 -18.12 -0.34
CA VAL A 154 6.35 -17.02 -0.61
C VAL A 154 6.37 -15.98 0.51
N LEU A 155 6.41 -14.70 0.15
CA LEU A 155 6.24 -13.58 1.06
C LEU A 155 4.81 -13.06 0.96
N VAL A 156 4.02 -13.25 2.02
CA VAL A 156 2.60 -12.85 2.05
C VAL A 156 2.46 -11.55 2.83
N PHE A 157 1.94 -10.52 2.17
CA PHE A 157 1.62 -9.24 2.80
C PHE A 157 0.18 -9.22 3.30
N TYR A 158 0.00 -8.87 4.57
CA TYR A 158 -1.29 -8.67 5.21
C TYR A 158 -1.47 -7.20 5.64
N ALA A 159 -2.71 -6.72 5.71
CA ALA A 159 -3.04 -5.37 6.16
C ALA A 159 -3.58 -5.34 7.60
N PHE A 160 -4.32 -6.36 8.00
CA PHE A 160 -4.99 -6.42 9.30
C PHE A 160 -4.49 -7.58 10.17
N ARG A 161 -4.52 -7.40 11.50
CA ARG A 161 -4.07 -8.45 12.44
C ARG A 161 -4.88 -9.75 12.28
N HIS A 162 -6.19 -9.65 12.10
CA HIS A 162 -7.03 -10.84 11.91
C HIS A 162 -6.66 -11.62 10.64
N GLU A 163 -6.20 -10.96 9.57
CA GLU A 163 -5.71 -11.65 8.36
C GLU A 163 -4.47 -12.49 8.69
N ARG A 164 -3.49 -11.87 9.37
CA ARG A 164 -2.31 -12.59 9.86
C ARG A 164 -2.68 -13.80 10.70
N ASP A 165 -3.54 -13.62 11.70
CA ASP A 165 -3.87 -14.66 12.66
C ASP A 165 -4.60 -15.83 11.97
N ARG A 166 -5.53 -15.55 11.04
CA ARG A 166 -6.22 -16.55 10.21
C ARG A 166 -5.27 -17.27 9.25
N ILE A 167 -4.30 -16.57 8.64
CA ILE A 167 -3.28 -17.20 7.80
C ILE A 167 -2.39 -18.11 8.64
N MET A 168 -1.95 -17.69 9.83
CA MET A 168 -1.13 -18.52 10.71
C MET A 168 -1.90 -19.74 11.24
N GLU A 169 -3.20 -19.64 11.49
CA GLU A 169 -4.05 -20.78 11.85
C GLU A 169 -4.13 -21.79 10.70
N ARG A 170 -4.25 -21.31 9.45
CA ARG A 170 -4.32 -22.17 8.26
C ARG A 170 -2.97 -22.79 7.89
N TYR A 171 -1.88 -22.07 8.11
CA TYR A 171 -0.51 -22.48 7.81
C TYR A 171 0.36 -22.39 9.08
N PRO A 172 0.39 -23.46 9.91
CA PRO A 172 1.19 -23.47 11.14
C PRO A 172 2.70 -23.29 10.92
N GLU A 173 3.20 -23.57 9.70
CA GLU A 173 4.59 -23.36 9.30
C GLU A 173 4.90 -21.92 8.89
N ALA A 174 3.89 -21.05 8.75
CA ALA A 174 4.09 -19.64 8.44
C ALA A 174 4.77 -18.91 9.59
N VAL A 175 5.66 -17.99 9.26
CA VAL A 175 6.47 -17.22 10.22
C VAL A 175 6.26 -15.73 10.00
N ASP A 176 5.95 -14.97 11.04
CA ASP A 176 5.89 -13.50 10.92
C ASP A 176 7.30 -12.92 10.83
N ILE A 177 7.48 -11.91 9.99
CA ILE A 177 8.76 -11.20 9.80
C ILE A 177 9.32 -10.60 11.10
N LYS A 178 8.45 -10.38 12.09
CA LYS A 178 8.81 -9.84 13.41
C LYS A 178 9.36 -10.89 14.37
N ASP A 179 9.22 -12.17 14.04
CA ASP A 179 9.71 -13.24 14.90
C ASP A 179 11.25 -13.26 14.91
N ASP A 180 11.83 -13.61 16.03
CA ASP A 180 13.28 -13.61 16.21
C ASP A 180 13.99 -14.47 15.16
N GLY A 181 14.96 -13.86 14.47
CA GLY A 181 15.73 -14.52 13.42
C GLY A 181 14.96 -14.86 12.14
N ALA A 182 13.69 -14.42 11.97
CA ALA A 182 12.89 -14.73 10.80
C ALA A 182 13.55 -14.32 9.49
N VAL A 183 14.09 -13.11 9.41
CA VAL A 183 14.77 -12.60 8.19
C VAL A 183 16.00 -13.44 7.83
N VAL A 184 16.77 -13.89 8.81
CA VAL A 184 17.95 -14.76 8.58
C VAL A 184 17.50 -16.10 8.03
N ARG A 185 16.55 -16.75 8.71
CA ARG A 185 16.00 -18.07 8.30
C ARG A 185 15.32 -17.99 6.92
N TRP A 186 14.65 -16.88 6.60
CA TRP A 186 14.08 -16.64 5.27
C TRP A 186 15.15 -16.60 4.20
N ASN A 187 16.20 -15.81 4.40
CA ASN A 187 17.29 -15.69 3.44
C ASN A 187 18.13 -16.98 3.28
N GLU A 188 18.08 -17.87 4.27
CA GLU A 188 18.64 -19.23 4.20
C GLU A 188 17.69 -20.24 3.53
N GLY A 189 16.50 -19.82 3.08
CA GLY A 189 15.50 -20.70 2.45
C GLY A 189 14.81 -21.67 3.41
N LYS A 190 14.80 -21.39 4.73
CA LYS A 190 14.23 -22.25 5.77
C LYS A 190 12.77 -21.93 6.12
N ILE A 191 12.21 -20.86 5.55
CA ILE A 191 10.83 -20.45 5.78
C ILE A 191 10.06 -20.57 4.47
N PRO A 192 9.07 -21.46 4.38
CA PRO A 192 8.26 -21.63 3.17
C PRO A 192 7.28 -20.46 2.98
N ILE A 193 6.68 -19.95 4.06
CA ILE A 193 5.69 -18.86 4.04
C ILE A 193 6.10 -17.83 5.07
N MET A 194 6.50 -16.64 4.62
CA MET A 194 6.75 -15.51 5.50
C MET A 194 5.61 -14.51 5.44
N LEU A 195 5.10 -14.10 6.59
CA LEU A 195 4.08 -13.07 6.70
C LEU A 195 4.73 -11.72 7.03
N ALA A 196 4.27 -10.66 6.40
CA ALA A 196 4.77 -9.32 6.68
C ALA A 196 3.67 -8.26 6.58
N HIS A 197 3.56 -7.41 7.60
CA HIS A 197 2.82 -6.17 7.45
C HIS A 197 3.68 -5.16 6.64
N PRO A 198 3.14 -4.42 5.66
CA PRO A 198 3.93 -3.52 4.80
C PRO A 198 4.78 -2.52 5.58
N ALA A 199 4.27 -1.97 6.68
CA ALA A 199 5.02 -1.06 7.53
C ALA A 199 6.22 -1.73 8.24
N SER A 200 6.11 -3.01 8.60
CA SER A 200 7.21 -3.77 9.22
C SER A 200 8.30 -4.12 8.22
N ALA A 201 7.92 -4.38 6.96
CA ALA A 201 8.85 -4.55 5.87
C ALA A 201 9.55 -3.23 5.45
N GLY A 202 9.07 -2.07 5.90
CA GLY A 202 9.60 -0.74 5.57
C GLY A 202 11.02 -0.43 6.07
N HIS A 203 11.53 -1.12 7.08
CA HIS A 203 12.78 -0.79 7.77
C HIS A 203 14.03 -1.48 7.20
N GLY A 204 14.40 -1.21 5.95
CA GLY A 204 15.73 -1.57 5.42
C GLY A 204 16.04 -3.07 5.27
N LEU A 205 15.06 -3.96 5.47
CA LEU A 205 15.25 -5.39 5.41
C LEU A 205 15.59 -5.89 4.01
N ASN A 206 16.49 -6.85 3.92
CA ASN A 206 16.90 -7.54 2.70
C ASN A 206 16.22 -8.90 2.65
N LEU A 207 15.28 -9.10 1.74
CA LEU A 207 14.52 -10.35 1.62
C LEU A 207 14.74 -11.08 0.29
N GLN A 208 15.53 -10.48 -0.61
CA GLN A 208 15.72 -10.98 -1.98
C GLN A 208 16.45 -12.32 -2.08
N ALA A 209 17.18 -12.74 -1.04
CA ALA A 209 17.91 -14.02 -1.07
C ALA A 209 16.97 -15.21 -0.78
N GLY A 210 15.90 -15.00 0.03
CA GLY A 210 15.01 -16.06 0.46
C GLY A 210 13.91 -16.41 -0.54
N GLY A 211 13.54 -15.48 -1.45
CA GLY A 211 12.45 -15.74 -2.39
C GLY A 211 12.31 -14.67 -3.47
N HIS A 212 11.37 -14.91 -4.38
CA HIS A 212 11.06 -13.98 -5.48
C HIS A 212 9.53 -13.90 -5.75
N ILE A 213 8.70 -14.53 -4.92
CA ILE A 213 7.25 -14.52 -5.02
C ILE A 213 6.69 -13.72 -3.86
N ALA A 214 5.94 -12.67 -4.16
CA ALA A 214 5.17 -11.89 -3.20
C ALA A 214 3.68 -12.07 -3.47
N ILE A 215 2.89 -12.19 -2.41
CA ILE A 215 1.44 -12.30 -2.48
C ILE A 215 0.84 -11.21 -1.57
N TRP A 216 0.12 -10.28 -2.17
CA TRP A 216 -0.69 -9.32 -1.46
C TRP A 216 -2.04 -9.95 -1.12
N TYR A 217 -2.17 -10.44 0.11
CA TYR A 217 -3.42 -10.90 0.69
C TYR A 217 -4.27 -9.71 1.12
N GLY A 218 -3.72 -8.79 1.91
CA GLY A 218 -4.33 -7.52 2.28
C GLY A 218 -3.61 -6.35 1.60
N LEU A 219 -4.35 -5.46 0.95
CA LEU A 219 -3.80 -4.29 0.26
C LEU A 219 -3.73 -3.09 1.21
N PRO A 220 -2.60 -2.35 1.26
CA PRO A 220 -2.51 -1.12 2.02
C PRO A 220 -3.17 0.03 1.26
N THR A 221 -3.65 1.05 1.95
CA THR A 221 -4.14 2.29 1.35
C THR A 221 -3.02 3.32 1.08
N SER A 222 -1.78 3.00 1.44
CA SER A 222 -0.59 3.84 1.24
C SER A 222 0.24 3.33 0.07
N LEU A 223 0.34 4.13 -0.99
CA LEU A 223 1.20 3.84 -2.14
C LEU A 223 2.68 3.72 -1.73
N GLU A 224 3.13 4.54 -0.78
CA GLU A 224 4.51 4.51 -0.29
C GLU A 224 4.83 3.17 0.37
N LEU A 225 3.99 2.69 1.30
CA LEU A 225 4.16 1.40 1.95
C LEU A 225 4.14 0.25 0.94
N TYR A 226 3.21 0.31 -0.03
CA TYR A 226 3.14 -0.66 -1.12
C TYR A 226 4.42 -0.72 -1.94
N GLN A 227 4.93 0.43 -2.37
CA GLN A 227 6.17 0.50 -3.15
C GLN A 227 7.39 0.05 -2.34
N GLN A 228 7.49 0.46 -1.08
CA GLN A 228 8.58 0.07 -0.20
C GLN A 228 8.59 -1.45 0.05
N ALA A 229 7.43 -2.05 0.31
CA ALA A 229 7.29 -3.48 0.52
C ALA A 229 7.73 -4.29 -0.72
N ASN A 230 7.28 -3.91 -1.92
CA ASN A 230 7.67 -4.57 -3.16
C ASN A 230 9.19 -4.50 -3.43
N LYS A 231 9.84 -3.41 -3.02
CA LYS A 231 11.30 -3.24 -3.14
C LYS A 231 12.11 -4.14 -2.19
N ARG A 232 11.49 -4.93 -1.31
CA ARG A 232 12.21 -5.86 -0.42
C ARG A 232 12.68 -7.12 -1.15
N LEU A 233 11.93 -7.58 -2.15
CA LEU A 233 12.32 -8.68 -3.03
C LEU A 233 12.99 -8.20 -4.32
N HIS A 234 12.52 -7.07 -4.88
CA HIS A 234 13.04 -6.53 -6.13
C HIS A 234 14.14 -5.49 -5.88
N ARG A 235 15.35 -5.98 -5.64
CA ARG A 235 16.52 -5.15 -5.33
C ARG A 235 17.81 -5.84 -5.78
N PRO A 236 18.98 -5.14 -5.79
CA PRO A 236 20.28 -5.71 -6.15
C PRO A 236 20.56 -7.01 -5.40
N GLY A 237 21.01 -8.03 -6.15
CA GLY A 237 21.23 -9.37 -5.63
C GLY A 237 20.09 -10.36 -5.91
N GLN A 238 18.92 -9.91 -6.33
CA GLN A 238 17.87 -10.79 -6.85
C GLN A 238 18.29 -11.35 -8.22
N LYS A 239 18.13 -12.66 -8.41
CA LYS A 239 18.55 -13.38 -9.64
C LYS A 239 17.36 -13.90 -10.46
N LYS A 240 16.15 -13.87 -9.90
CA LYS A 240 14.93 -14.39 -10.53
C LYS A 240 13.94 -13.26 -10.79
N THR A 241 13.13 -13.41 -11.82
CA THR A 241 11.95 -12.55 -12.03
C THR A 241 11.10 -12.51 -10.79
N VAL A 242 10.81 -11.30 -10.27
CA VAL A 242 9.97 -11.14 -9.08
C VAL A 242 8.51 -11.15 -9.49
N LEU A 243 7.76 -12.11 -8.96
CA LEU A 243 6.32 -12.24 -9.18
C LEU A 243 5.57 -11.59 -8.01
N ILE A 244 4.71 -10.63 -8.30
CA ILE A 244 3.91 -9.92 -7.32
C ILE A 244 2.43 -10.18 -7.63
N HIS A 245 1.85 -11.12 -6.90
CA HIS A 245 0.44 -11.47 -7.01
C HIS A 245 -0.41 -10.58 -6.12
N HIS A 246 -1.56 -10.12 -6.62
CA HIS A 246 -2.57 -9.42 -5.85
C HIS A 246 -3.83 -10.27 -5.83
N ILE A 247 -4.25 -10.72 -4.66
CA ILE A 247 -5.54 -11.40 -4.49
C ILE A 247 -6.63 -10.31 -4.49
N LEU A 248 -7.49 -10.36 -5.48
CA LEU A 248 -8.59 -9.41 -5.67
C LEU A 248 -9.91 -10.16 -5.66
N MET A 249 -10.76 -9.86 -4.69
CA MET A 249 -12.12 -10.41 -4.67
C MET A 249 -13.00 -9.55 -5.58
N LYS A 250 -13.57 -10.15 -6.64
CA LYS A 250 -14.41 -9.45 -7.62
C LYS A 250 -15.59 -8.76 -6.94
N ASP A 251 -15.97 -7.60 -7.48
CA ASP A 251 -17.07 -6.77 -7.00
C ASP A 251 -16.95 -6.29 -5.55
N THR A 252 -15.72 -6.27 -5.01
CA THR A 252 -15.39 -5.73 -3.68
C THR A 252 -14.48 -4.51 -3.76
N TYR A 253 -14.19 -3.92 -2.61
CA TYR A 253 -13.33 -2.72 -2.52
C TYR A 253 -11.84 -3.01 -2.83
N ASP A 254 -11.41 -4.27 -2.89
CA ASP A 254 -10.03 -4.65 -3.29
C ASP A 254 -9.62 -4.04 -4.64
N TYR A 255 -10.54 -4.05 -5.62
CA TYR A 255 -10.28 -3.45 -6.94
C TYR A 255 -10.02 -1.95 -6.87
N ARG A 256 -10.85 -1.24 -6.07
CA ARG A 256 -10.73 0.20 -5.91
C ARG A 256 -9.38 0.59 -5.32
N VAL A 257 -8.91 -0.16 -4.34
CA VAL A 257 -7.61 0.11 -3.72
C VAL A 257 -6.49 -0.08 -4.74
N LEU A 258 -6.50 -1.16 -5.49
CA LEU A 258 -5.43 -1.42 -6.45
C LEU A 258 -5.44 -0.41 -7.61
N ASP A 259 -6.60 -0.11 -8.17
CA ASP A 259 -6.73 0.71 -9.38
C ASP A 259 -6.66 2.21 -9.08
N ASP A 260 -7.30 2.67 -8.01
CA ASP A 260 -7.48 4.10 -7.73
C ASP A 260 -6.42 4.66 -6.78
N ILE A 261 -5.89 3.85 -5.85
CA ILE A 261 -4.99 4.28 -4.78
C ILE A 261 -3.55 3.85 -5.07
N LEU A 262 -3.34 2.58 -5.47
CA LEU A 262 -2.01 2.00 -5.65
C LEU A 262 -1.49 2.06 -7.08
N ALA A 263 -2.33 2.34 -8.08
CA ALA A 263 -1.86 2.54 -9.44
C ALA A 263 -0.89 3.73 -9.51
N PRO A 264 0.20 3.64 -10.30
CA PRO A 264 1.15 4.74 -10.48
C PRO A 264 0.56 5.86 -11.34
N LYS A 265 -0.45 6.53 -10.82
CA LYS A 265 -0.94 7.83 -11.30
C LYS A 265 -0.45 8.87 -10.31
N GLU A 266 -0.16 10.08 -10.80
CA GLU A 266 0.16 11.23 -9.96
C GLU A 266 -0.67 11.23 -8.69
N VAL A 267 0.00 11.14 -7.54
CA VAL A 267 -0.59 10.91 -6.23
C VAL A 267 -1.61 12.00 -5.95
N ARG A 268 -2.87 11.70 -6.20
CA ARG A 268 -3.95 12.58 -5.77
C ARG A 268 -4.07 12.40 -4.26
N GLN A 269 -3.77 13.44 -3.53
CA GLN A 269 -3.85 13.51 -2.07
C GLN A 269 -5.22 13.07 -1.51
N ASN A 270 -6.23 12.99 -2.37
CA ASN A 270 -7.62 12.64 -2.07
C ASN A 270 -8.11 11.35 -2.78
N ALA A 271 -7.20 10.51 -3.33
CA ALA A 271 -7.63 9.35 -4.12
C ALA A 271 -8.57 8.41 -3.34
N CYS A 272 -8.28 8.15 -2.07
CA CYS A 272 -9.12 7.34 -1.20
C CYS A 272 -10.52 7.96 -0.99
N LEU A 273 -10.58 9.28 -0.75
CA LEU A 273 -11.84 10.01 -0.57
C LEU A 273 -12.69 10.01 -1.84
N GLU A 274 -12.08 10.25 -2.99
CA GLU A 274 -12.78 10.26 -4.27
C GLU A 274 -13.28 8.86 -4.67
N ALA A 275 -12.49 7.82 -4.45
CA ALA A 275 -12.90 6.44 -4.67
C ALA A 275 -14.09 6.05 -3.79
N LEU A 276 -14.07 6.46 -2.51
CA LEU A 276 -15.17 6.19 -1.59
C LEU A 276 -16.44 6.97 -1.96
N LYS A 277 -16.35 8.25 -2.30
CA LYS A 277 -17.50 9.05 -2.77
C LYS A 277 -18.14 8.45 -4.01
N ALA A 278 -17.32 7.95 -4.97
CA ALA A 278 -17.83 7.26 -6.14
C ALA A 278 -18.60 6.00 -5.75
N ARG A 279 -18.08 5.21 -4.80
CA ARG A 279 -18.74 3.98 -4.35
C ARG A 279 -20.05 4.24 -3.61
N ILE A 280 -20.11 5.28 -2.76
CA ILE A 280 -21.35 5.68 -2.08
C ILE A 280 -22.45 6.00 -3.10
N LYS A 281 -22.13 6.76 -4.17
CA LYS A 281 -23.11 7.07 -5.22
C LYS A 281 -23.62 5.83 -5.96
N GLU A 282 -22.80 4.78 -6.08
CA GLU A 282 -23.20 3.50 -6.70
C GLU A 282 -24.15 2.72 -5.79
N VAL A 283 -23.86 2.65 -4.49
CA VAL A 283 -24.64 1.88 -3.49
C VAL A 283 -25.98 2.58 -3.14
N SER A 284 -26.06 3.92 -3.34
CA SER A 284 -27.25 4.73 -3.06
C SER A 284 -28.28 4.74 -4.21
N LYS A 285 -27.96 4.14 -5.36
CA LYS A 285 -28.87 3.94 -6.51
C LYS A 285 -29.64 2.63 -6.40
#